data_9686ad27cdd6531051c058fae1f76d2b
#
_entry.id   9686ad27cdd6531051c058fae1f76d2b
#
_cell.length_a   1.000
_cell.length_b   1.000
_cell.length_c   1.000
_cell.angle_alpha   90.00
_cell.angle_beta   90.00
_cell.angle_gamma   90.00
#
_symmetry.space_group_name_H-M   'P 1'
#
loop_
_entity.id
_entity.type
_entity.pdbx_description
1 polymer ?
#
loop_
_entity_poly.entity_id
_entity_poly.type
_entity_poly.pdbx_seq_one_letter_code
_entity_poly.pdbx_strand_id
1 'polypeptide(L)'
;VNADESEPCTFNNRILMEEDPHQLLEGIAITCHAIRSHTAYIYLRYEYGRSYRTLDKAIKECYSAGILGKNILGTGFDLDVYLHRGAGAYICGEETGLIESLEGKRAWPRIKPPYPAIEGLFRKPTIVNNIETLCCVTHILRRGAEWFRSIGVPPDPNNKRVIGSY
;
A
#
# COMPACT_ATOMS: atom_id res chain seq x y z
N VAL A 1 -0.47 -1.23 -4.05
CA VAL A 1 0.02 -1.37 -2.66
C VAL A 1 1.09 -2.44 -2.62
N ASN A 2 2.28 -2.07 -2.19
CA ASN A 2 3.40 -2.99 -2.06
C ASN A 2 3.33 -3.71 -0.69
N ALA A 3 2.88 -4.96 -0.72
CA ALA A 3 2.83 -5.88 0.40
C ALA A 3 3.79 -7.08 0.21
N ASP A 4 4.80 -6.92 -0.65
CA ASP A 4 5.86 -7.90 -0.83
C ASP A 4 7.01 -7.64 0.14
N GLU A 5 6.80 -7.99 1.40
CA GLU A 5 7.78 -7.87 2.46
C GLU A 5 8.72 -9.08 2.45
N SER A 6 9.73 -9.02 1.59
CA SER A 6 10.59 -10.17 1.30
C SER A 6 12.01 -10.04 1.88
N GLU A 7 12.35 -8.91 2.53
CA GLU A 7 13.62 -8.75 3.23
C GLU A 7 13.71 -9.69 4.42
N PRO A 8 14.78 -10.48 4.55
CA PRO A 8 14.97 -11.37 5.70
C PRO A 8 14.84 -10.66 7.05
N CYS A 9 14.15 -11.29 7.99
CA CYS A 9 13.86 -10.79 9.34
C CYS A 9 12.90 -9.58 9.41
N THR A 10 12.36 -9.11 8.30
CA THR A 10 11.37 -8.02 8.27
C THR A 10 9.95 -8.60 8.33
N PHE A 11 9.10 -8.06 9.20
CA PHE A 11 7.74 -8.58 9.42
C PHE A 11 6.73 -7.51 9.92
N ASN A 12 7.08 -6.23 9.93
CA ASN A 12 6.19 -5.15 10.39
C ASN A 12 4.93 -5.02 9.53
N ASN A 13 5.06 -5.12 8.21
CA ASN A 13 3.90 -5.08 7.32
C ASN A 13 2.97 -6.28 7.54
N ARG A 14 3.52 -7.46 7.79
CA ARG A 14 2.75 -8.66 8.11
C ARG A 14 1.89 -8.45 9.36
N ILE A 15 2.44 -7.88 10.41
CA ILE A 15 1.70 -7.60 11.66
C ILE A 15 0.52 -6.67 11.36
N LEU A 16 0.74 -5.57 10.64
CA LEU A 16 -0.32 -4.62 10.29
C LEU A 16 -1.45 -5.29 9.49
N MET A 17 -1.11 -6.12 8.51
CA MET A 17 -2.10 -6.84 7.70
C MET A 17 -2.89 -7.90 8.49
N GLU A 18 -2.29 -8.49 9.52
CA GLU A 18 -2.91 -9.57 10.28
C GLU A 18 -3.71 -9.08 11.48
N GLU A 19 -3.27 -8.01 12.13
CA GLU A 19 -3.89 -7.51 13.37
C GLU A 19 -4.84 -6.32 13.12
N ASP A 20 -4.60 -5.49 12.10
CA ASP A 20 -5.50 -4.38 11.75
C ASP A 20 -5.63 -4.17 10.23
N PRO A 21 -6.22 -5.13 9.50
CA PRO A 21 -6.39 -5.04 8.05
C PRO A 21 -7.33 -3.90 7.63
N HIS A 22 -8.29 -3.51 8.48
CA HIS A 22 -9.22 -2.43 8.17
C HIS A 22 -8.55 -1.07 8.17
N GLN A 23 -7.54 -0.83 9.04
CA GLN A 23 -6.73 0.38 9.01
C GLN A 23 -5.99 0.52 7.67
N LEU A 24 -5.47 -0.58 7.15
CA LEU A 24 -4.85 -0.58 5.82
C LEU A 24 -5.85 -0.22 4.73
N LEU A 25 -7.05 -0.82 4.74
CA LEU A 25 -8.10 -0.54 3.74
C LEU A 25 -8.60 0.91 3.83
N GLU A 26 -8.71 1.47 5.03
CA GLU A 26 -9.00 2.90 5.24
C GLU A 26 -7.90 3.78 4.60
N GLY A 27 -6.64 3.48 4.87
CA GLY A 27 -5.51 4.21 4.28
C GLY A 27 -5.46 4.12 2.75
N ILE A 28 -5.79 2.96 2.18
CA ILE A 28 -5.94 2.77 0.73
C ILE A 28 -7.06 3.66 0.20
N ALA A 29 -8.24 3.63 0.81
CA ALA A 29 -9.40 4.40 0.36
C ALA A 29 -9.12 5.91 0.38
N ILE A 30 -8.53 6.42 1.46
CA ILE A 30 -8.13 7.82 1.60
C ILE A 30 -7.12 8.22 0.52
N THR A 31 -6.09 7.40 0.32
CA THR A 31 -5.05 7.67 -0.68
C THR A 31 -5.63 7.64 -2.09
N CYS A 32 -6.45 6.64 -2.42
CA CYS A 32 -7.11 6.55 -3.71
C CYS A 32 -8.04 7.73 -3.98
N HIS A 33 -8.78 8.18 -2.97
CA HIS A 33 -9.61 9.37 -3.08
C HIS A 33 -8.76 10.62 -3.38
N ALA A 34 -7.65 10.81 -2.68
CA ALA A 34 -6.76 11.95 -2.85
C ALA A 34 -6.14 12.02 -4.25
N ILE A 35 -5.73 10.88 -4.82
CA ILE A 35 -5.13 10.80 -6.16
C ILE A 35 -6.14 10.51 -7.27
N ARG A 36 -7.44 10.42 -6.93
CA ARG A 36 -8.53 10.09 -7.85
C ARG A 36 -8.34 8.76 -8.58
N SER A 37 -7.81 7.77 -7.89
CA SER A 37 -7.71 6.39 -8.40
C SER A 37 -8.93 5.58 -7.98
N HIS A 38 -9.56 4.91 -8.94
CA HIS A 38 -10.73 4.07 -8.70
C HIS A 38 -10.39 2.58 -8.57
N THR A 39 -9.09 2.25 -8.60
CA THR A 39 -8.63 0.86 -8.52
C THR A 39 -7.37 0.77 -7.69
N ALA A 40 -7.33 -0.17 -6.77
CA ALA A 40 -6.13 -0.50 -5.99
C ALA A 40 -5.84 -2.00 -6.07
N TYR A 41 -4.55 -2.33 -6.21
CA TYR A 41 -4.05 -3.69 -6.12
C TYR A 41 -3.18 -3.82 -4.88
N ILE A 42 -3.48 -4.79 -4.02
CA ILE A 42 -2.60 -5.20 -2.92
C ILE A 42 -1.76 -6.37 -3.45
N TYR A 43 -0.49 -6.15 -3.73
CA TYR A 43 0.44 -7.19 -4.14
C TYR A 43 1.06 -7.80 -2.90
N LEU A 44 0.58 -8.99 -2.54
CA LEU A 44 0.96 -9.69 -1.30
C LEU A 44 2.04 -10.73 -1.55
N ARG A 45 3.06 -10.74 -0.68
CA ARG A 45 4.07 -11.81 -0.65
C ARG A 45 3.41 -13.19 -0.61
N TYR A 46 3.91 -14.11 -1.45
CA TYR A 46 3.35 -15.46 -1.61
C TYR A 46 3.23 -16.24 -0.30
N GLU A 47 4.26 -16.18 0.55
CA GLU A 47 4.36 -16.96 1.79
C GLU A 47 3.40 -16.49 2.90
N TYR A 48 2.78 -15.32 2.75
CA TYR A 48 1.89 -14.74 3.76
C TYR A 48 0.45 -15.27 3.67
N GLY A 49 0.29 -16.59 3.85
CA GLY A 49 -1.02 -17.24 3.75
C GLY A 49 -2.04 -16.80 4.82
N ARG A 50 -1.60 -16.44 6.04
CA ARG A 50 -2.49 -15.88 7.07
C ARG A 50 -2.95 -14.47 6.68
N SER A 51 -2.01 -13.61 6.31
CA SER A 51 -2.31 -12.26 5.87
C SER A 51 -3.27 -12.25 4.67
N TYR A 52 -3.09 -13.19 3.72
CA TYR A 52 -4.01 -13.36 2.60
C TYR A 52 -5.46 -13.59 3.07
N ARG A 53 -5.67 -14.56 3.96
CA ARG A 53 -7.02 -14.87 4.47
C ARG A 53 -7.63 -13.72 5.25
N THR A 54 -6.82 -13.03 6.05
CA THR A 54 -7.27 -11.89 6.85
C THR A 54 -7.67 -10.72 5.96
N LEU A 55 -6.85 -10.38 4.96
CA LEU A 55 -7.15 -9.30 4.00
C LEU A 55 -8.35 -9.64 3.12
N ASP A 56 -8.45 -10.87 2.60
CA ASP A 56 -9.60 -11.30 1.78
C ASP A 56 -10.91 -11.18 2.56
N LYS A 57 -10.91 -11.57 3.84
CA LYS A 57 -12.07 -11.40 4.73
C LYS A 57 -12.39 -9.92 4.94
N ALA A 58 -11.42 -9.11 5.31
CA ALA A 58 -11.61 -7.68 5.56
C ALA A 58 -12.11 -6.92 4.32
N ILE A 59 -11.58 -7.24 3.13
CA ILE A 59 -12.06 -6.67 1.86
C ILE A 59 -13.54 -7.01 1.64
N LYS A 60 -13.94 -8.26 1.84
CA LYS A 60 -15.35 -8.68 1.72
C LYS A 60 -16.26 -7.96 2.71
N GLU A 61 -15.81 -7.79 3.95
CA GLU A 61 -16.52 -7.03 4.97
C GLU A 61 -16.71 -5.57 4.56
N CYS A 62 -15.66 -4.93 4.03
CA CYS A 62 -15.73 -3.55 3.53
C CYS A 62 -16.69 -3.38 2.35
N TYR A 63 -16.71 -4.32 1.40
CA TYR A 63 -17.71 -4.31 0.31
C TYR A 63 -19.13 -4.47 0.87
N SER A 64 -19.34 -5.39 1.80
CA SER A 64 -20.66 -5.62 2.41
C SER A 64 -21.17 -4.42 3.20
N ALA A 65 -20.26 -3.64 3.80
CA ALA A 65 -20.57 -2.43 4.56
C ALA A 65 -20.69 -1.16 3.69
N GLY A 66 -20.48 -1.25 2.38
CA GLY A 66 -20.49 -0.08 1.47
C GLY A 66 -19.31 0.88 1.65
N ILE A 67 -18.21 0.38 2.25
CA ILE A 67 -16.96 1.13 2.44
C ILE A 67 -16.02 0.95 1.23
N LEU A 68 -16.27 -0.08 0.43
CA LEU A 68 -15.65 -0.32 -0.88
C LEU A 68 -16.72 -0.55 -1.93
N GLY A 69 -16.35 -0.42 -3.21
CA GLY A 69 -17.23 -0.61 -4.36
C GLY A 69 -17.78 0.72 -4.90
N LYS A 70 -19.09 0.77 -5.13
CA LYS A 70 -19.75 1.92 -5.74
C LYS A 70 -20.24 2.93 -4.70
N ASN A 71 -20.11 4.22 -5.03
CA ASN A 71 -20.63 5.32 -4.23
C ASN A 71 -20.32 5.21 -2.74
N ILE A 72 -19.03 5.01 -2.40
CA ILE A 72 -18.55 4.79 -1.04
C ILE A 72 -19.10 5.87 -0.10
N LEU A 73 -19.77 5.44 0.97
CA LEU A 73 -20.38 6.32 1.99
C LEU A 73 -21.27 7.45 1.41
N GLY A 74 -21.83 7.26 0.22
CA GLY A 74 -22.68 8.27 -0.43
C GLY A 74 -21.93 9.46 -1.03
N THR A 75 -20.61 9.37 -1.18
CA THR A 75 -19.74 10.48 -1.64
C THR A 75 -19.66 10.62 -3.18
N GLY A 76 -20.21 9.66 -3.93
CA GLY A 76 -20.03 9.57 -5.38
C GLY A 76 -18.70 8.98 -5.81
N PHE A 77 -17.84 8.58 -4.88
CA PHE A 77 -16.54 7.96 -5.17
C PHE A 77 -16.67 6.43 -5.25
N ASP A 78 -16.10 5.85 -6.32
CA ASP A 78 -16.01 4.40 -6.51
C ASP A 78 -14.59 3.94 -6.29
N LEU A 79 -14.41 2.80 -5.61
CA LEU A 79 -13.09 2.16 -5.44
C LEU A 79 -13.22 0.65 -5.42
N ASP A 80 -12.51 -0.02 -6.32
CA ASP A 80 -12.32 -1.46 -6.31
C ASP A 80 -10.94 -1.83 -5.80
N VAL A 81 -10.86 -2.78 -4.86
CA VAL A 81 -9.62 -3.27 -4.28
C VAL A 81 -9.44 -4.75 -4.63
N TYR A 82 -8.31 -5.08 -5.24
CA TYR A 82 -7.95 -6.43 -5.64
C TYR A 82 -6.76 -6.94 -4.82
N LEU A 83 -6.90 -8.13 -4.25
CA LEU A 83 -5.82 -8.81 -3.55
C LEU A 83 -5.12 -9.78 -4.52
N HIS A 84 -3.89 -9.45 -4.88
CA HIS A 84 -3.05 -10.29 -5.74
C HIS A 84 -1.96 -10.96 -4.92
N ARG A 85 -1.84 -12.29 -5.04
CA ARG A 85 -0.80 -13.06 -4.37
C ARG A 85 0.38 -13.26 -5.32
N GLY A 86 1.56 -12.78 -4.93
CA GLY A 86 2.80 -12.97 -5.68
C GLY A 86 3.23 -14.44 -5.77
N ALA A 87 4.37 -14.68 -6.39
CA ALA A 87 4.93 -16.02 -6.62
C ALA A 87 6.25 -16.29 -5.85
N GLY A 88 6.60 -15.47 -4.86
CA GLY A 88 7.76 -15.66 -3.99
C GLY A 88 9.08 -15.09 -4.50
N ALA A 89 9.07 -14.20 -5.48
CA ALA A 89 10.27 -13.56 -5.98
C ALA A 89 10.59 -12.28 -5.18
N TYR A 90 11.77 -12.22 -4.53
CA TYR A 90 12.25 -11.06 -3.77
C TYR A 90 12.19 -9.75 -4.57
N ILE A 91 12.54 -9.79 -5.86
CA ILE A 91 12.57 -8.62 -6.73
C ILE A 91 11.19 -7.95 -6.92
N CYS A 92 10.09 -8.64 -6.61
CA CYS A 92 8.76 -8.06 -6.63
C CYS A 92 8.53 -7.00 -5.52
N GLY A 93 9.46 -6.88 -4.55
CA GLY A 93 9.51 -5.76 -3.61
C GLY A 93 9.96 -4.44 -4.24
N GLU A 94 10.64 -4.48 -5.40
CA GLU A 94 10.92 -3.30 -6.21
C GLU A 94 9.67 -2.89 -7.00
N GLU A 95 9.32 -1.59 -7.00
CA GLU A 95 8.04 -1.12 -7.51
C GLU A 95 7.75 -1.47 -8.98
N THR A 96 8.77 -1.45 -9.86
CA THR A 96 8.57 -1.75 -11.27
C THR A 96 8.60 -3.25 -11.55
N GLY A 97 9.36 -4.02 -10.78
CA GLY A 97 9.29 -5.48 -10.78
C GLY A 97 7.93 -5.99 -10.32
N LEU A 98 7.35 -5.38 -9.30
CA LEU A 98 5.98 -5.62 -8.84
C LEU A 98 4.97 -5.36 -9.96
N ILE A 99 5.08 -4.24 -10.67
CA ILE A 99 4.21 -3.89 -11.80
C ILE A 99 4.32 -4.92 -12.93
N GLU A 100 5.53 -5.31 -13.33
CA GLU A 100 5.74 -6.36 -14.34
C GLU A 100 5.09 -7.68 -13.93
N SER A 101 5.21 -8.06 -12.66
CA SER A 101 4.59 -9.27 -12.12
C SER A 101 3.05 -9.19 -12.14
N LEU A 102 2.46 -8.05 -11.78
CA LEU A 102 1.00 -7.83 -11.89
C LEU A 102 0.51 -7.93 -13.32
N GLU A 103 1.33 -7.52 -14.29
CA GLU A 103 1.03 -7.64 -15.72
C GLU A 103 1.21 -9.09 -16.26
N GLY A 104 1.55 -10.05 -15.40
CA GLY A 104 1.76 -11.45 -15.79
C GLY A 104 3.11 -11.73 -16.48
N LYS A 105 4.06 -10.81 -16.36
CA LYS A 105 5.40 -10.92 -16.93
C LYS A 105 6.41 -11.35 -15.86
N ARG A 106 7.65 -11.62 -16.27
CA ARG A 106 8.76 -11.76 -15.34
C ARG A 106 9.01 -10.42 -14.64
N ALA A 107 9.24 -10.44 -13.35
CA ALA A 107 9.43 -9.27 -12.50
C ALA A 107 10.79 -8.59 -12.71
N TRP A 108 11.10 -8.22 -13.93
CA TRP A 108 12.32 -7.47 -14.24
C TRP A 108 12.06 -5.99 -14.02
N PRO A 109 12.88 -5.32 -13.20
CA PRO A 109 12.75 -3.88 -13.00
C PRO A 109 12.84 -3.11 -14.32
N ARG A 110 12.03 -2.06 -14.44
CA ARG A 110 12.03 -1.16 -15.60
C ARG A 110 13.11 -0.10 -15.46
N ILE A 111 13.67 0.32 -16.58
CA ILE A 111 14.55 1.49 -16.62
C ILE A 111 13.71 2.75 -16.42
N LYS A 112 14.17 3.65 -15.57
CA LYS A 112 13.55 4.97 -15.33
C LYS A 112 14.41 6.07 -15.94
N PRO A 113 13.86 7.08 -16.61
CA PRO A 113 12.45 7.30 -16.93
C PRO A 113 11.91 6.36 -18.03
N PRO A 114 10.58 6.12 -18.16
CA PRO A 114 9.50 6.78 -17.40
C PRO A 114 9.32 6.22 -15.98
N TYR A 115 8.89 7.10 -15.05
CA TYR A 115 8.52 6.69 -13.69
C TYR A 115 7.09 6.13 -13.66
N PRO A 116 6.74 5.26 -12.72
CA PRO A 116 5.40 4.66 -12.62
C PRO A 116 4.26 5.68 -12.56
N ALA A 117 4.50 6.86 -11.97
CA ALA A 117 3.51 7.94 -11.94
C ALA A 117 3.12 8.45 -13.34
N ILE A 118 3.95 8.21 -14.34
CA ILE A 118 3.69 8.56 -15.75
C ILE A 118 3.25 7.32 -16.53
N GLU A 119 3.99 6.24 -16.41
CA GLU A 119 3.72 4.97 -17.12
C GLU A 119 3.99 3.78 -16.18
N GLY A 120 2.96 3.37 -15.44
CA GLY A 120 3.00 2.26 -14.50
C GLY A 120 2.25 1.02 -14.98
N LEU A 121 1.33 0.51 -14.17
CA LEU A 121 0.55 -0.70 -14.43
C LEU A 121 -0.32 -0.53 -15.68
N PHE A 122 -0.19 -1.47 -16.62
CA PHE A 122 -0.86 -1.44 -17.94
C PHE A 122 -0.68 -0.08 -18.66
N ARG A 123 0.51 0.51 -18.52
CA ARG A 123 0.88 1.82 -19.08
C ARG A 123 0.02 2.99 -18.59
N LYS A 124 -0.64 2.84 -17.45
CA LYS A 124 -1.41 3.92 -16.82
C LYS A 124 -0.63 4.54 -15.66
N PRO A 125 -0.86 5.83 -15.37
CA PRO A 125 -0.28 6.46 -14.18
C PRO A 125 -0.57 5.62 -12.93
N THR A 126 0.49 5.28 -12.18
CA THR A 126 0.39 4.38 -11.02
C THR A 126 1.24 4.91 -9.88
N ILE A 127 0.66 4.92 -8.68
CA ILE A 127 1.37 5.20 -7.44
C ILE A 127 1.56 3.90 -6.68
N VAL A 128 2.79 3.65 -6.21
CA VAL A 128 3.13 2.47 -5.40
C VAL A 128 3.48 2.95 -4.00
N ASN A 129 2.78 2.42 -3.00
CA ASN A 129 3.04 2.69 -1.59
C ASN A 129 3.16 1.40 -0.79
N ASN A 130 3.99 1.43 0.25
CA ASN A 130 4.14 0.34 1.21
C ASN A 130 2.93 0.30 2.18
N ILE A 131 2.70 -0.85 2.81
CA ILE A 131 1.65 -1.09 3.80
C ILE A 131 1.72 -0.09 4.97
N GLU A 132 2.89 0.04 5.58
CA GLU A 132 3.10 0.93 6.73
C GLU A 132 2.79 2.38 6.39
N THR A 133 3.24 2.85 5.22
CA THR A 133 2.94 4.20 4.73
C THR A 133 1.43 4.45 4.68
N LEU A 134 0.66 3.51 4.14
CA LEU A 134 -0.79 3.63 4.03
C LEU A 134 -1.49 3.55 5.38
N CYS A 135 -1.05 2.69 6.29
CA CYS A 135 -1.56 2.64 7.66
C CYS A 135 -1.29 3.95 8.42
N CYS A 136 -0.14 4.59 8.20
CA CYS A 136 0.17 5.88 8.82
C CYS A 136 -0.75 7.02 8.36
N VAL A 137 -1.27 6.98 7.13
CA VAL A 137 -2.16 8.02 6.58
C VAL A 137 -3.37 8.26 7.49
N THR A 138 -4.01 7.20 7.99
CA THR A 138 -5.20 7.29 8.85
C THR A 138 -4.89 8.03 10.14
N HIS A 139 -3.77 7.72 10.77
CA HIS A 139 -3.31 8.37 11.99
C HIS A 139 -2.92 9.83 11.78
N ILE A 140 -2.22 10.13 10.66
CA ILE A 140 -1.81 11.49 10.32
C ILE A 140 -3.02 12.40 10.14
N LEU A 141 -4.06 11.93 9.44
CA LEU A 141 -5.28 12.71 9.23
C LEU A 141 -6.08 12.91 10.53
N ARG A 142 -6.09 11.93 11.43
CA ARG A 142 -6.81 12.02 12.72
C ARG A 142 -6.10 12.86 13.76
N ARG A 143 -4.76 12.82 13.81
CA ARG A 143 -3.94 13.41 14.88
C ARG A 143 -3.11 14.62 14.43
N GLY A 144 -2.99 14.82 13.12
CA GLY A 144 -2.25 15.93 12.52
C GLY A 144 -0.78 15.62 12.27
N ALA A 145 -0.18 16.41 11.40
CA ALA A 145 1.20 16.25 10.96
C ALA A 145 2.23 16.46 12.09
N GLU A 146 1.96 17.41 13.00
CA GLU A 146 2.86 17.67 14.14
C GLU A 146 2.93 16.50 15.11
N TRP A 147 1.80 15.81 15.32
CA TRP A 147 1.82 14.57 16.10
C TRP A 147 2.71 13.52 15.45
N PHE A 148 2.56 13.28 14.15
CA PHE A 148 3.37 12.28 13.42
C PHE A 148 4.86 12.64 13.47
N ARG A 149 5.17 13.92 13.26
CA ARG A 149 6.53 14.45 13.37
C ARG A 149 7.14 14.25 14.76
N SER A 150 6.35 14.33 15.82
CA SER A 150 6.83 14.16 17.21
C SER A 150 7.23 12.74 17.57
N ILE A 151 6.79 11.73 16.78
CA ILE A 151 7.16 10.32 16.97
C ILE A 151 8.59 10.07 16.47
N GLY A 152 9.03 10.83 15.45
CA GLY A 152 10.33 10.68 14.85
C GLY A 152 11.48 11.19 15.74
N VAL A 153 12.70 10.78 15.41
CA VAL A 153 13.90 11.32 16.04
C VAL A 153 14.06 12.78 15.57
N PRO A 154 14.22 13.74 16.50
CA PRO A 154 14.42 15.12 16.11
C PRO A 154 15.70 15.26 15.25
N PRO A 155 15.69 16.15 14.23
CA PRO A 155 16.85 16.36 13.38
C PRO A 155 18.04 16.81 14.24
N ASP A 156 19.18 16.17 14.06
CA ASP A 156 20.44 16.62 14.64
C ASP A 156 20.73 18.05 14.12
N PRO A 157 20.99 19.04 14.99
CA PRO A 157 21.36 20.39 14.57
C PRO A 157 22.51 20.44 13.56
N ASN A 158 23.41 19.45 13.62
CA ASN A 158 24.57 19.32 12.73
C ASN A 158 24.27 18.47 11.48
N ASN A 159 23.16 17.74 11.46
CA ASN A 159 22.75 16.90 10.33
C ASN A 159 21.28 17.17 10.02
N LYS A 160 21.03 18.09 9.11
CA LYS A 160 19.69 18.53 8.72
C LYS A 160 18.80 17.44 8.06
N ARG A 161 19.19 16.19 8.15
CA ARG A 161 18.37 15.07 7.67
C ARG A 161 17.23 14.81 8.67
N VAL A 162 16.01 14.91 8.20
CA VAL A 162 14.85 14.40 8.93
C VAL A 162 14.98 12.88 8.93
N ILE A 163 15.22 12.30 10.11
CA ILE A 163 15.22 10.85 10.27
C ILE A 163 13.77 10.47 10.54
N GLY A 164 13.23 9.56 9.71
CA GLY A 164 11.84 9.14 9.80
C GLY A 164 11.49 8.50 11.15
N SER A 165 10.20 8.31 11.37
CA SER A 165 9.67 7.51 12.48
C SER A 165 10.03 6.04 12.27
N TYR A 166 10.45 5.36 13.31
CA TYR A 166 10.57 3.91 13.40
C TYR A 166 9.59 3.38 14.44
#